data_08b49eac2a3b0491bf3c556448010219
#
_entry.id   08b49eac2a3b0491bf3c556448010219
#
_cell.length_a   1.000
_cell.length_b   1.000
_cell.length_c   1.000
_cell.angle_alpha   90.00
_cell.angle_beta   90.00
_cell.angle_gamma   90.00
#
_symmetry.space_group_name_H-M   'P 1'
#
loop_
_entity.id
_entity.type
_entity.pdbx_description
1 polymer ?
#
loop_
_entity_poly.entity_id
_entity_poly.type
_entity_poly.pdbx_seq_one_letter_code
_entity_poly.pdbx_strand_id
1 'polypeptide(L)'
;AVIAPALEEITQKSGDGYNGIKAFLEEDTDLKTDHYSTLKWKSDKLTLTYEFNVEETGLYNLEAIYYPIEGSESKNTVLDIGLKIDGEYPFTAAQDITLDRYWKDEGEITRDNKDNDLRPGQVTYDCWIKYPIKDKEGLYNEPYYFYLEKGKHTMTLEGIRTYGVFHSFTFKNYDELVSYDSIKPTDDELQNTPALSSKNEELGTNTIFLQAEEAAYKTASTLYATYDRTTYMTNPNHPTKQRYNTIGQATWNKATQAITYKFKVENDGYYRFNFKARQNQMRGFFSNRRIYIDGKVPCKELDDVKFIYSPDWYNLTPQDENGNDIYVYLTAGEEHELTLEAIPGSIGEVMQRLDDLVLELNQYYRRILMITGPDPDEYKDYFVEKKIPGIQKAFRRIVDSLRAEKASI
;
A
#
# COMPACT_ATOMS: atom_id res chain seq x y z
N ALA A 1 20.78 4.14 -7.57
CA ALA A 1 21.77 3.04 -7.63
C ALA A 1 21.06 1.72 -7.42
N VAL A 2 21.32 0.73 -8.25
CA VAL A 2 20.80 -0.64 -8.09
C VAL A 2 21.81 -1.38 -7.22
N ILE A 3 21.34 -1.93 -6.13
CA ILE A 3 22.15 -2.75 -5.22
C ILE A 3 21.65 -4.18 -5.40
N ALA A 4 22.37 -4.94 -6.25
CA ALA A 4 22.16 -6.37 -6.35
C ALA A 4 23.18 -7.07 -5.45
N PRO A 5 22.79 -8.03 -4.62
CA PRO A 5 23.73 -8.76 -3.81
C PRO A 5 24.69 -9.56 -4.71
N ALA A 6 26.01 -9.37 -4.53
CA ALA A 6 26.99 -10.19 -5.19
C ALA A 6 27.00 -11.60 -4.58
N LEU A 7 27.01 -12.62 -5.42
CA LEU A 7 26.89 -14.02 -5.04
C LEU A 7 27.94 -14.47 -4.00
N GLU A 8 29.18 -14.05 -4.19
CA GLU A 8 30.31 -14.42 -3.32
C GLU A 8 30.21 -13.78 -1.92
N GLU A 9 29.71 -12.57 -1.82
CA GLU A 9 29.48 -11.88 -0.55
C GLU A 9 28.39 -12.53 0.29
N ILE A 10 27.35 -13.01 -0.36
CA ILE A 10 26.22 -13.69 0.28
C ILE A 10 26.65 -15.02 0.90
N THR A 11 27.43 -15.81 0.18
CA THR A 11 27.90 -17.13 0.64
C THR A 11 28.87 -17.00 1.83
N GLN A 12 29.63 -15.95 1.89
CA GLN A 12 30.58 -15.69 2.98
C GLN A 12 29.92 -15.14 4.25
N LYS A 13 28.83 -14.38 4.13
CA LYS A 13 28.20 -13.69 5.26
C LYS A 13 27.00 -14.46 5.86
N SER A 14 26.28 -15.28 5.08
CA SER A 14 25.04 -15.90 5.53
C SER A 14 25.13 -17.39 5.88
N GLY A 15 26.14 -18.10 5.41
CA GLY A 15 26.31 -19.53 5.68
C GLY A 15 25.19 -20.45 5.15
N ASP A 16 24.07 -19.90 4.70
CA ASP A 16 22.92 -20.63 4.16
C ASP A 16 23.00 -20.77 2.66
N GLY A 17 23.09 -22.04 2.26
CA GLY A 17 23.40 -22.44 0.91
C GLY A 17 22.51 -21.80 -0.16
N TYR A 18 23.15 -21.07 -0.98
CA TYR A 18 22.74 -20.54 -2.26
C TYR A 18 22.07 -21.55 -3.19
N ASN A 19 22.31 -22.84 -2.98
CA ASN A 19 21.82 -23.93 -3.84
C ASN A 19 20.28 -24.06 -3.91
N GLY A 20 19.54 -23.53 -2.93
CA GLY A 20 18.08 -23.53 -2.97
C GLY A 20 17.45 -22.45 -3.85
N ILE A 21 18.23 -21.44 -4.27
CA ILE A 21 17.75 -20.31 -5.04
C ILE A 21 17.74 -20.61 -6.54
N LYS A 22 18.66 -21.45 -7.01
CA LYS A 22 18.70 -21.87 -8.42
C LYS A 22 17.43 -22.59 -8.85
N ALA A 23 16.86 -23.44 -8.01
CA ALA A 23 15.61 -24.11 -8.28
C ALA A 23 14.41 -23.14 -8.33
N PHE A 24 14.42 -22.11 -7.50
CA PHE A 24 13.37 -21.10 -7.44
C PHE A 24 13.34 -20.19 -8.69
N LEU A 25 14.51 -19.83 -9.21
CA LEU A 25 14.65 -19.04 -10.43
C LEU A 25 14.31 -19.84 -11.70
N GLU A 26 14.43 -21.17 -11.64
CA GLU A 26 14.11 -22.06 -12.77
C GLU A 26 12.59 -22.22 -12.96
N GLU A 27 11.79 -22.01 -11.92
CA GLU A 27 10.34 -22.13 -11.96
C GLU A 27 9.62 -20.81 -12.30
N ASP A 28 10.27 -19.65 -12.07
CA ASP A 28 9.68 -18.35 -12.34
C ASP A 28 10.10 -17.81 -13.70
N THR A 29 9.13 -17.72 -14.62
CA THR A 29 9.38 -17.37 -16.03
C THR A 29 9.70 -15.90 -16.24
N ASP A 30 9.22 -15.00 -15.39
CA ASP A 30 9.29 -13.55 -15.61
C ASP A 30 10.67 -12.94 -15.25
N LEU A 31 11.43 -13.61 -14.37
CA LEU A 31 12.78 -13.18 -13.99
C LEU A 31 13.92 -14.02 -14.60
N LYS A 32 13.59 -14.97 -15.48
CA LYS A 32 14.59 -15.86 -16.12
C LYS A 32 15.54 -15.16 -17.09
N THR A 33 15.23 -13.96 -17.51
CA THR A 33 16.00 -13.24 -18.52
C THR A 33 17.17 -12.44 -17.96
N ASP A 34 17.14 -12.12 -16.67
CA ASP A 34 18.17 -11.33 -16.04
C ASP A 34 19.06 -12.19 -15.15
N HIS A 35 20.35 -12.22 -15.42
CA HIS A 35 21.39 -12.99 -14.72
C HIS A 35 21.67 -12.43 -13.31
N TYR A 36 20.66 -12.21 -12.49
CA TYR A 36 20.83 -11.65 -11.16
C TYR A 36 20.99 -12.73 -10.10
N SER A 37 21.91 -12.49 -9.21
CA SER A 37 22.07 -13.26 -7.98
C SER A 37 20.92 -12.89 -7.02
N THR A 38 20.32 -13.89 -6.37
CA THR A 38 19.30 -13.68 -5.35
C THR A 38 19.77 -14.18 -4.00
N LEU A 39 19.30 -13.53 -2.93
CA LEU A 39 19.58 -13.92 -1.55
C LEU A 39 18.36 -14.55 -0.92
N LYS A 40 18.47 -15.80 -0.48
CA LYS A 40 17.45 -16.45 0.33
C LYS A 40 17.71 -16.21 1.81
N TRP A 41 16.85 -15.42 2.43
CA TRP A 41 16.95 -15.05 3.83
C TRP A 41 15.94 -15.85 4.66
N LYS A 42 16.44 -16.68 5.57
CA LYS A 42 15.65 -17.56 6.44
C LYS A 42 16.06 -17.46 7.91
N SER A 43 16.37 -16.28 8.39
CA SER A 43 16.80 -16.12 9.79
C SER A 43 16.47 -14.74 10.33
N ASP A 44 15.89 -14.72 11.51
CA ASP A 44 15.54 -13.50 12.24
C ASP A 44 16.76 -12.78 12.86
N LYS A 45 17.98 -13.28 12.64
CA LYS A 45 19.19 -12.75 13.28
C LYS A 45 20.30 -12.40 12.28
N LEU A 46 20.03 -12.45 11.01
CA LEU A 46 21.01 -12.10 9.99
C LEU A 46 21.08 -10.60 9.79
N THR A 47 22.30 -10.13 9.63
CA THR A 47 22.59 -8.76 9.25
C THR A 47 23.34 -8.80 7.93
N LEU A 48 22.87 -8.02 6.95
CA LEU A 48 23.49 -7.92 5.63
C LEU A 48 23.92 -6.48 5.41
N THR A 49 25.17 -6.28 5.00
CA THR A 49 25.70 -4.95 4.72
C THR A 49 26.15 -4.89 3.27
N TYR A 50 25.69 -3.86 2.57
CA TYR A 50 26.02 -3.55 1.19
C TYR A 50 26.75 -2.20 1.11
N GLU A 51 27.78 -2.12 0.29
CA GLU A 51 28.43 -0.87 -0.06
C GLU A 51 27.88 -0.39 -1.42
N PHE A 52 27.57 0.89 -1.53
CA PHE A 52 27.10 1.50 -2.76
C PHE A 52 27.64 2.92 -2.91
N ASN A 53 27.57 3.45 -4.14
CA ASN A 53 28.03 4.78 -4.43
C ASN A 53 26.88 5.65 -4.93
N VAL A 54 26.76 6.85 -4.36
CA VAL A 54 25.78 7.87 -4.73
C VAL A 54 26.49 8.92 -5.61
N GLU A 55 25.97 9.15 -6.79
CA GLU A 55 26.59 10.07 -7.76
C GLU A 55 26.26 11.53 -7.46
N GLU A 56 25.07 11.80 -6.95
CA GLU A 56 24.59 13.14 -6.64
C GLU A 56 23.90 13.17 -5.26
N THR A 57 24.16 14.24 -4.51
CA THR A 57 23.49 14.47 -3.21
C THR A 57 22.01 14.74 -3.42
N GLY A 58 21.13 14.05 -2.69
CA GLY A 58 19.69 14.25 -2.83
C GLY A 58 18.84 13.35 -1.95
N LEU A 59 17.54 13.43 -2.19
CA LEU A 59 16.54 12.56 -1.59
C LEU A 59 16.25 11.40 -2.55
N TYR A 60 16.24 10.20 -2.01
CA TYR A 60 16.04 8.97 -2.76
C TYR A 60 14.95 8.13 -2.11
N ASN A 61 14.13 7.45 -2.92
CA ASN A 61 13.28 6.38 -2.46
C ASN A 61 14.02 5.05 -2.60
N LEU A 62 13.72 4.11 -1.73
CA LEU A 62 14.23 2.76 -1.80
C LEU A 62 13.14 1.80 -2.24
N GLU A 63 13.43 0.99 -3.24
CA GLU A 63 12.56 -0.05 -3.76
C GLU A 63 13.23 -1.42 -3.58
N ALA A 64 12.47 -2.38 -3.07
CA ALA A 64 12.92 -3.77 -2.94
C ALA A 64 12.15 -4.68 -3.90
N ILE A 65 12.86 -5.62 -4.53
CA ILE A 65 12.26 -6.73 -5.26
C ILE A 65 12.54 -8.01 -4.47
N TYR A 66 11.47 -8.69 -4.05
CA TYR A 66 11.57 -9.87 -3.21
C TYR A 66 10.43 -10.86 -3.47
N TYR A 67 10.65 -12.09 -3.05
CA TYR A 67 9.68 -13.18 -3.09
C TYR A 67 9.48 -13.72 -1.67
N PRO A 68 8.29 -13.58 -1.06
CA PRO A 68 8.01 -14.10 0.27
C PRO A 68 7.98 -15.63 0.27
N ILE A 69 8.67 -16.27 1.20
CA ILE A 69 8.63 -17.72 1.40
C ILE A 69 7.98 -18.06 2.74
N GLU A 70 7.57 -19.31 2.91
CA GLU A 70 7.04 -19.79 4.19
C GLU A 70 8.07 -19.64 5.30
N GLY A 71 7.61 -19.12 6.44
CA GLY A 71 8.41 -19.01 7.65
C GLY A 71 8.61 -20.36 8.36
N SER A 72 9.40 -20.36 9.42
CA SER A 72 9.46 -21.48 10.35
C SER A 72 8.09 -21.71 10.98
N GLU A 73 7.70 -22.96 11.20
CA GLU A 73 6.42 -23.36 11.81
C GLU A 73 5.18 -23.06 10.94
N SER A 74 5.31 -22.98 9.61
CA SER A 74 4.20 -22.71 8.68
C SER A 74 3.44 -21.41 8.96
N LYS A 75 4.09 -20.44 9.60
CA LYS A 75 3.51 -19.13 9.87
C LYS A 75 3.80 -18.19 8.70
N ASN A 76 2.78 -17.90 7.92
CA ASN A 76 2.82 -16.90 6.85
C ASN A 76 2.67 -15.50 7.45
N THR A 77 3.74 -14.97 8.01
CA THR A 77 3.79 -13.61 8.54
C THR A 77 4.36 -12.66 7.48
N VAL A 78 4.11 -11.37 7.65
CA VAL A 78 4.82 -10.33 6.91
C VAL A 78 6.32 -10.40 7.18
N LEU A 79 7.13 -9.81 6.31
CA LEU A 79 8.56 -9.71 6.48
C LEU A 79 8.88 -8.38 7.15
N ASP A 80 9.60 -8.42 8.28
CA ASP A 80 10.03 -7.20 8.98
C ASP A 80 11.55 -7.12 8.99
N ILE A 81 12.07 -5.97 8.57
CA ILE A 81 13.50 -5.68 8.50
C ILE A 81 13.82 -4.32 9.13
N GLY A 82 14.96 -4.24 9.82
CA GLY A 82 15.57 -2.96 10.18
C GLY A 82 16.51 -2.50 9.05
N LEU A 83 16.56 -1.21 8.79
CA LEU A 83 17.40 -0.61 7.76
C LEU A 83 18.25 0.52 8.33
N LYS A 84 19.59 0.38 8.23
CA LYS A 84 20.56 1.38 8.60
C LYS A 84 21.30 1.91 7.37
N ILE A 85 21.59 3.19 7.37
CA ILE A 85 22.49 3.83 6.43
C ILE A 85 23.70 4.32 7.23
N ASP A 86 24.91 3.97 6.78
CA ASP A 86 26.18 4.32 7.43
C ASP A 86 26.23 3.96 8.93
N GLY A 87 25.57 2.86 9.30
CA GLY A 87 25.54 2.32 10.65
C GLY A 87 24.46 2.90 11.56
N GLU A 88 23.71 3.90 11.12
CA GLU A 88 22.64 4.56 11.91
C GLU A 88 21.26 4.39 11.23
N TYR A 89 20.20 4.37 12.05
CA TYR A 89 18.83 4.42 11.51
C TYR A 89 18.52 5.85 11.04
N PRO A 90 18.17 6.04 9.74
CA PRO A 90 17.91 7.38 9.20
C PRO A 90 16.68 8.06 9.84
N PHE A 91 15.74 7.28 10.30
CA PHE A 91 14.53 7.72 11.04
C PHE A 91 13.99 6.56 11.87
N THR A 92 13.09 6.86 12.82
CA THR A 92 12.59 5.86 13.79
C THR A 92 11.91 4.66 13.11
N ALA A 93 11.09 4.90 12.07
CA ALA A 93 10.39 3.83 11.37
C ALA A 93 11.33 2.88 10.59
N ALA A 94 12.56 3.30 10.30
CA ALA A 94 13.56 2.42 9.67
C ALA A 94 14.03 1.27 10.57
N GLN A 95 13.66 1.28 11.85
CA GLN A 95 13.93 0.19 12.79
C GLN A 95 13.03 -1.04 12.56
N ASP A 96 11.84 -0.85 11.95
CA ASP A 96 10.86 -1.91 11.71
C ASP A 96 10.08 -1.62 10.43
N ILE A 97 10.69 -1.94 9.28
CA ILE A 97 10.08 -1.83 7.96
C ILE A 97 9.38 -3.15 7.65
N THR A 98 8.08 -3.10 7.43
CA THR A 98 7.27 -4.24 7.02
C THR A 98 7.20 -4.31 5.50
N LEU A 99 7.52 -5.48 4.97
CA LEU A 99 7.34 -5.84 3.56
C LEU A 99 6.11 -6.73 3.43
N ASP A 100 5.23 -6.39 2.50
CA ASP A 100 3.94 -7.05 2.34
C ASP A 100 4.07 -8.49 1.84
N ARG A 101 3.04 -9.28 2.14
CA ARG A 101 2.79 -10.59 1.56
C ARG A 101 1.41 -10.56 0.91
N TYR A 102 1.28 -11.13 -0.27
CA TYR A 102 0.01 -11.17 -0.96
C TYR A 102 -0.80 -12.43 -0.62
N TRP A 103 -2.11 -12.31 -0.74
CA TRP A 103 -3.09 -13.33 -0.40
C TRP A 103 -4.10 -13.49 -1.52
N LYS A 104 -4.57 -14.72 -1.71
CA LYS A 104 -5.66 -15.04 -2.64
C LYS A 104 -6.66 -15.99 -2.00
N ASP A 105 -7.79 -16.15 -2.63
CA ASP A 105 -8.78 -17.12 -2.22
C ASP A 105 -8.30 -18.54 -2.53
N GLU A 106 -8.55 -19.48 -1.60
CA GLU A 106 -8.25 -20.91 -1.75
C GLU A 106 -9.34 -21.57 -2.61
N GLY A 107 -9.26 -21.39 -3.92
CA GLY A 107 -10.21 -21.92 -4.87
C GLY A 107 -11.46 -21.05 -5.05
N GLU A 108 -12.46 -21.62 -5.70
CA GLU A 108 -13.72 -20.97 -6.05
C GLU A 108 -14.72 -20.94 -4.88
N ILE A 109 -15.70 -20.04 -4.97
CA ILE A 109 -16.82 -19.98 -4.03
C ILE A 109 -17.64 -21.26 -4.19
N THR A 110 -17.74 -22.04 -3.12
CA THR A 110 -18.57 -23.26 -3.06
C THR A 110 -19.92 -22.94 -2.39
N ARG A 111 -20.85 -23.91 -2.38
CA ARG A 111 -22.17 -23.72 -1.78
C ARG A 111 -22.47 -24.78 -0.74
N ASP A 112 -23.19 -24.37 0.31
CA ASP A 112 -23.72 -25.28 1.31
C ASP A 112 -24.96 -26.06 0.80
N ASN A 113 -25.48 -26.97 1.63
CA ASN A 113 -26.68 -27.78 1.32
C ASN A 113 -27.99 -26.96 1.25
N LYS A 114 -27.93 -25.67 1.62
CA LYS A 114 -29.06 -24.72 1.52
C LYS A 114 -28.83 -23.75 0.34
N ASP A 115 -27.84 -24.02 -0.48
CA ASP A 115 -27.48 -23.19 -1.63
C ASP A 115 -27.03 -21.77 -1.25
N ASN A 116 -26.35 -21.61 -0.09
CA ASN A 116 -25.66 -20.37 0.24
C ASN A 116 -24.20 -20.48 -0.12
N ASP A 117 -23.60 -19.39 -0.57
CA ASP A 117 -22.18 -19.32 -0.87
C ASP A 117 -21.36 -19.46 0.43
N LEU A 118 -20.33 -20.30 0.37
CA LEU A 118 -19.33 -20.50 1.40
C LEU A 118 -18.07 -19.75 1.02
N ARG A 119 -17.54 -19.01 1.98
CA ARG A 119 -16.30 -18.24 1.78
C ARG A 119 -15.11 -19.18 1.64
N PRO A 120 -14.31 -19.06 0.59
CA PRO A 120 -13.05 -19.78 0.48
C PRO A 120 -12.06 -19.35 1.56
N GLY A 121 -11.15 -20.25 1.95
CA GLY A 121 -10.00 -19.93 2.78
C GLY A 121 -9.12 -18.86 2.11
N GLN A 122 -8.21 -18.28 2.88
CA GLN A 122 -7.22 -17.34 2.35
C GLN A 122 -5.85 -18.00 2.41
N VAL A 123 -5.18 -18.09 1.27
CA VAL A 123 -3.84 -18.64 1.13
C VAL A 123 -2.89 -17.58 0.58
N THR A 124 -1.60 -17.77 0.78
CA THR A 124 -0.59 -16.87 0.22
C THR A 124 -0.60 -16.92 -1.30
N TYR A 125 -0.45 -15.77 -1.91
CA TYR A 125 -0.19 -15.64 -3.34
C TYR A 125 1.32 -15.47 -3.53
N ASP A 126 1.96 -16.54 -3.96
CA ASP A 126 3.40 -16.59 -4.11
C ASP A 126 3.80 -15.96 -5.46
N CYS A 127 4.38 -14.78 -5.38
CA CYS A 127 4.87 -14.03 -6.54
C CYS A 127 6.04 -13.12 -6.15
N TRP A 128 6.77 -12.65 -7.15
CA TRP A 128 7.73 -11.58 -6.96
C TRP A 128 7.00 -10.27 -6.71
N ILE A 129 7.44 -9.58 -5.65
CA ILE A 129 6.85 -8.31 -5.23
C ILE A 129 7.88 -7.22 -5.43
N LYS A 130 7.50 -6.21 -6.19
CA LYS A 130 8.22 -4.96 -6.33
C LYS A 130 7.59 -3.94 -5.38
N TYR A 131 8.33 -3.58 -4.33
CA TYR A 131 7.77 -2.82 -3.21
C TYR A 131 8.59 -1.58 -2.91
N PRO A 132 8.01 -0.38 -3.04
CA PRO A 132 8.64 0.83 -2.52
C PRO A 132 8.59 0.80 -0.99
N ILE A 133 9.71 1.07 -0.34
CA ILE A 133 9.76 1.12 1.12
C ILE A 133 8.94 2.32 1.61
N LYS A 134 7.85 2.02 2.32
CA LYS A 134 6.85 3.01 2.75
C LYS A 134 6.41 2.79 4.19
N ASP A 135 5.60 3.72 4.69
CA ASP A 135 5.08 3.67 6.04
C ASP A 135 4.16 2.46 6.25
N LYS A 136 4.47 1.67 7.26
CA LYS A 136 3.71 0.51 7.71
C LYS A 136 2.28 0.86 8.16
N GLU A 137 2.12 1.98 8.86
CA GLU A 137 0.82 2.45 9.34
C GLU A 137 0.05 3.20 8.25
N GLY A 138 0.73 3.53 7.13
CA GLY A 138 0.16 4.22 5.98
C GLY A 138 -0.27 5.65 6.26
N LEU A 139 0.31 6.31 7.27
CA LEU A 139 0.04 7.72 7.55
C LEU A 139 0.68 8.63 6.50
N TYR A 140 1.80 8.19 5.93
CA TYR A 140 2.45 8.83 4.81
C TYR A 140 1.97 8.21 3.51
N ASN A 141 1.49 9.03 2.59
CA ASN A 141 1.05 8.58 1.27
C ASN A 141 2.22 8.17 0.37
N GLU A 142 3.37 8.81 0.56
CA GLU A 142 4.57 8.65 -0.25
C GLU A 142 5.51 7.60 0.33
N PRO A 143 6.35 6.94 -0.50
CA PRO A 143 7.46 6.15 -0.02
C PRO A 143 8.43 6.97 0.82
N TYR A 144 9.14 6.34 1.75
CA TYR A 144 10.14 7.03 2.57
C TYR A 144 11.26 7.63 1.73
N TYR A 145 11.69 8.82 2.13
CA TYR A 145 12.83 9.53 1.57
C TYR A 145 14.08 9.32 2.40
N PHE A 146 15.14 8.93 1.74
CA PHE A 146 16.48 8.78 2.29
C PHE A 146 17.36 9.91 1.76
N TYR A 147 17.85 10.77 2.65
CA TYR A 147 18.85 11.77 2.26
C TYR A 147 20.20 11.09 2.18
N LEU A 148 20.81 11.13 0.99
CA LEU A 148 22.11 10.55 0.73
C LEU A 148 23.03 11.62 0.12
N GLU A 149 24.22 11.76 0.67
CA GLU A 149 25.24 12.64 0.12
C GLU A 149 25.98 11.93 -1.03
N LYS A 150 26.62 12.71 -1.90
CA LYS A 150 27.48 12.15 -2.93
C LYS A 150 28.67 11.43 -2.30
N GLY A 151 28.86 10.16 -2.64
CA GLY A 151 29.97 9.38 -2.13
C GLY A 151 29.61 7.92 -1.87
N LYS A 152 30.48 7.26 -1.12
CA LYS A 152 30.28 5.88 -0.71
C LYS A 152 29.46 5.82 0.57
N HIS A 153 28.47 4.93 0.56
CA HIS A 153 27.59 4.66 1.68
C HIS A 153 27.49 3.17 1.95
N THR A 154 27.05 2.84 3.14
CA THR A 154 26.72 1.46 3.52
C THR A 154 25.22 1.36 3.85
N MET A 155 24.57 0.32 3.32
CA MET A 155 23.21 -0.04 3.72
C MET A 155 23.29 -1.36 4.49
N THR A 156 22.78 -1.36 5.71
CA THR A 156 22.72 -2.55 6.55
C THR A 156 21.26 -2.92 6.81
N LEU A 157 20.91 -4.15 6.44
CA LEU A 157 19.61 -4.75 6.69
C LEU A 157 19.72 -5.69 7.88
N GLU A 158 18.83 -5.56 8.84
CA GLU A 158 18.73 -6.40 10.03
C GLU A 158 17.42 -7.20 9.98
N GLY A 159 17.51 -8.54 10.04
CA GLY A 159 16.33 -9.40 10.05
C GLY A 159 15.61 -9.35 11.39
N ILE A 160 14.33 -9.03 11.38
CA ILE A 160 13.44 -9.09 12.56
C ILE A 160 12.54 -10.32 12.44
N ARG A 161 11.80 -10.41 11.35
CA ARG A 161 11.02 -11.58 10.90
C ARG A 161 11.19 -11.69 9.41
N THR A 162 12.20 -12.41 8.95
CA THR A 162 12.59 -12.34 7.54
C THR A 162 12.67 -13.71 6.92
N TYR A 163 11.66 -14.02 6.11
CA TYR A 163 11.61 -15.25 5.31
C TYR A 163 11.27 -14.87 3.88
N GLY A 164 12.29 -14.63 3.08
CA GLY A 164 12.12 -14.18 1.71
C GLY A 164 13.34 -14.41 0.84
N VAL A 165 13.14 -14.34 -0.46
CA VAL A 165 14.20 -14.29 -1.45
C VAL A 165 14.28 -12.86 -1.95
N PHE A 166 15.42 -12.21 -1.82
CA PHE A 166 15.62 -10.84 -2.27
C PHE A 166 16.41 -10.85 -3.57
N HIS A 167 15.89 -10.12 -4.56
CA HIS A 167 16.52 -9.93 -5.86
C HIS A 167 17.38 -8.66 -5.87
N SER A 168 16.82 -7.53 -5.49
CA SER A 168 17.53 -6.25 -5.52
C SER A 168 16.91 -5.22 -4.59
N PHE A 169 17.76 -4.24 -4.24
CA PHE A 169 17.38 -2.98 -3.61
C PHE A 169 17.82 -1.85 -4.52
N THR A 170 16.95 -0.91 -4.82
CA THR A 170 17.23 0.17 -5.75
C THR A 170 16.93 1.52 -5.12
N PHE A 171 17.95 2.36 -4.95
CA PHE A 171 17.75 3.77 -4.66
C PHE A 171 17.48 4.51 -5.96
N LYS A 172 16.36 5.22 -6.04
CA LYS A 172 15.94 6.01 -7.19
C LYS A 172 15.46 7.39 -6.76
N ASN A 173 15.59 8.36 -7.64
CA ASN A 173 14.96 9.65 -7.44
C ASN A 173 13.43 9.48 -7.43
N TYR A 174 12.77 10.34 -6.67
CA TYR A 174 11.32 10.41 -6.72
C TYR A 174 10.89 11.04 -8.06
N ASP A 175 10.05 10.31 -8.78
CA ASP A 175 9.42 10.82 -9.99
C ASP A 175 8.08 11.44 -9.57
N GLU A 176 7.95 12.76 -9.70
CA GLU A 176 6.67 13.44 -9.48
C GLU A 176 5.64 12.92 -10.48
N LEU A 177 4.44 12.62 -9.98
CA LEU A 177 3.33 12.22 -10.83
C LEU A 177 2.94 13.36 -11.75
N VAL A 178 2.81 13.05 -13.01
CA VAL A 178 2.33 14.01 -14.02
C VAL A 178 0.84 14.26 -13.85
N SER A 179 0.38 15.49 -14.12
CA SER A 179 -1.05 15.79 -14.19
C SER A 179 -1.66 15.12 -15.43
N TYR A 180 -2.91 14.68 -15.31
CA TYR A 180 -3.66 14.11 -16.43
C TYR A 180 -3.73 15.03 -17.65
N ASP A 181 -3.81 16.34 -17.43
CA ASP A 181 -3.80 17.34 -18.52
C ASP A 181 -2.59 17.24 -19.46
N SER A 182 -1.46 16.72 -18.97
CA SER A 182 -0.25 16.56 -19.78
C SER A 182 -0.20 15.24 -20.57
N ILE A 183 -1.04 14.28 -20.24
CA ILE A 183 -1.06 12.94 -20.84
C ILE A 183 -2.43 12.54 -21.41
N LYS A 184 -3.43 13.41 -21.28
CA LYS A 184 -4.78 13.14 -21.76
C LYS A 184 -4.80 12.93 -23.28
N PRO A 185 -5.58 11.95 -23.76
CA PRO A 185 -5.74 11.74 -25.19
C PRO A 185 -6.45 12.92 -25.85
N THR A 186 -6.16 13.11 -27.12
CA THR A 186 -6.91 14.02 -27.98
C THR A 186 -8.27 13.42 -28.35
N ASP A 187 -9.21 14.26 -28.79
CA ASP A 187 -10.53 13.78 -29.25
C ASP A 187 -10.39 12.80 -30.43
N ASP A 188 -9.43 13.03 -31.31
CA ASP A 188 -9.15 12.12 -32.44
C ASP A 188 -8.64 10.76 -31.98
N GLU A 189 -7.78 10.70 -30.97
CA GLU A 189 -7.30 9.44 -30.39
C GLU A 189 -8.42 8.66 -29.71
N LEU A 190 -9.30 9.35 -28.98
CA LEU A 190 -10.47 8.71 -28.36
C LEU A 190 -11.46 8.17 -29.41
N GLN A 191 -11.70 8.91 -30.49
CA GLN A 191 -12.59 8.46 -31.57
C GLN A 191 -12.01 7.28 -32.35
N ASN A 192 -10.70 7.20 -32.46
CA ASN A 192 -9.99 6.11 -33.15
C ASN A 192 -9.81 4.85 -32.28
N THR A 193 -10.11 4.93 -30.98
CA THR A 193 -10.09 3.76 -30.11
C THR A 193 -11.19 2.79 -30.53
N PRO A 194 -10.86 1.54 -30.93
CA PRO A 194 -11.86 0.58 -31.36
C PRO A 194 -12.86 0.27 -30.23
N ALA A 195 -14.14 0.24 -30.57
CA ALA A 195 -15.14 -0.21 -29.62
C ALA A 195 -14.89 -1.69 -29.27
N LEU A 196 -15.11 -2.06 -28.01
CA LEU A 196 -15.06 -3.46 -27.60
C LEU A 196 -16.06 -4.27 -28.39
N SER A 197 -15.63 -5.42 -28.93
CA SER A 197 -16.47 -6.29 -29.77
C SER A 197 -17.44 -7.12 -28.91
N SER A 198 -17.02 -7.47 -27.70
CA SER A 198 -17.85 -8.25 -26.78
C SER A 198 -18.86 -7.37 -26.06
N LYS A 199 -20.14 -7.68 -26.26
CA LYS A 199 -21.20 -7.14 -25.41
C LYS A 199 -21.23 -7.96 -24.13
N ASN A 200 -21.09 -7.29 -22.99
CA ASN A 200 -21.49 -7.91 -21.73
C ASN A 200 -23.01 -8.18 -21.80
N GLU A 201 -23.40 -9.45 -21.80
CA GLU A 201 -24.79 -9.86 -21.98
C GLU A 201 -25.72 -9.31 -20.88
N GLU A 202 -25.21 -9.14 -19.65
CA GLU A 202 -25.98 -8.62 -18.53
C GLU A 202 -26.19 -7.10 -18.60
N LEU A 203 -25.16 -6.36 -19.01
CA LEU A 203 -25.19 -4.89 -19.07
C LEU A 203 -25.60 -4.34 -20.44
N GLY A 204 -25.62 -5.19 -21.48
CA GLY A 204 -25.94 -4.79 -22.86
C GLY A 204 -24.98 -3.76 -23.46
N THR A 205 -23.82 -3.54 -22.82
CA THR A 205 -22.81 -2.56 -23.21
C THR A 205 -21.48 -3.25 -23.54
N ASN A 206 -20.69 -2.62 -24.38
CA ASN A 206 -19.34 -3.08 -24.70
C ASN A 206 -18.40 -2.71 -23.54
N THR A 207 -18.40 -3.53 -22.49
CA THR A 207 -17.72 -3.25 -21.23
C THR A 207 -17.04 -4.52 -20.73
N ILE A 208 -15.79 -4.43 -20.33
CA ILE A 208 -15.13 -5.47 -19.55
C ILE A 208 -15.64 -5.35 -18.13
N PHE A 209 -16.30 -6.39 -17.63
CA PHE A 209 -16.87 -6.40 -16.30
C PHE A 209 -16.03 -7.26 -15.38
N LEU A 210 -15.59 -6.67 -14.26
CA LEU A 210 -14.84 -7.34 -13.22
C LEU A 210 -15.72 -7.39 -11.96
N GLN A 211 -15.97 -8.58 -11.45
CA GLN A 211 -16.64 -8.75 -10.17
C GLN A 211 -15.66 -8.39 -9.05
N ALA A 212 -16.09 -7.48 -8.19
CA ALA A 212 -15.20 -6.96 -7.15
C ALA A 212 -14.78 -8.02 -6.12
N GLU A 213 -15.62 -9.02 -5.87
CA GLU A 213 -15.33 -10.15 -4.97
C GLU A 213 -14.33 -11.16 -5.55
N GLU A 214 -14.07 -11.12 -6.86
CA GLU A 214 -13.17 -12.03 -7.58
C GLU A 214 -11.76 -11.42 -7.76
N ALA A 215 -11.20 -10.89 -6.68
CA ALA A 215 -9.86 -10.32 -6.71
C ALA A 215 -8.78 -11.38 -7.00
N ALA A 216 -7.83 -11.06 -7.87
CA ALA A 216 -6.72 -11.94 -8.19
C ALA A 216 -5.79 -12.16 -6.97
N TYR A 217 -5.46 -11.07 -6.27
CA TYR A 217 -4.73 -11.10 -5.00
C TYR A 217 -4.93 -9.81 -4.19
N LYS A 218 -4.53 -9.87 -2.92
CA LYS A 218 -4.78 -8.82 -1.92
C LYS A 218 -3.58 -8.71 -0.98
N THR A 219 -3.35 -7.55 -0.38
CA THR A 219 -2.26 -7.35 0.58
C THR A 219 -2.57 -7.85 2.00
N ALA A 220 -3.82 -8.23 2.26
CA ALA A 220 -4.22 -8.74 3.57
C ALA A 220 -5.20 -9.91 3.46
N SER A 221 -5.00 -10.96 4.25
CA SER A 221 -5.92 -12.12 4.33
C SER A 221 -7.30 -11.77 4.87
N THR A 222 -7.44 -10.61 5.50
CA THR A 222 -8.73 -10.09 5.98
C THR A 222 -9.58 -9.46 4.89
N LEU A 223 -9.02 -9.17 3.73
CA LEU A 223 -9.73 -8.69 2.55
C LEU A 223 -10.33 -9.88 1.80
N TYR A 224 -11.53 -10.25 2.12
CA TYR A 224 -12.25 -11.37 1.52
C TYR A 224 -13.61 -10.95 0.99
N ALA A 225 -14.17 -11.76 0.09
CA ALA A 225 -15.50 -11.58 -0.45
C ALA A 225 -16.55 -11.50 0.65
N THR A 226 -17.44 -10.53 0.54
CA THR A 226 -18.57 -10.29 1.45
C THR A 226 -19.88 -10.24 0.66
N TYR A 227 -20.99 -10.06 1.35
CA TYR A 227 -22.29 -9.98 0.69
C TYR A 227 -23.10 -8.77 1.16
N ASP A 228 -23.85 -8.20 0.25
CA ASP A 228 -24.88 -7.22 0.53
C ASP A 228 -26.24 -7.71 0.00
N ARG A 229 -27.22 -7.82 0.89
CA ARG A 229 -28.61 -8.18 0.58
C ARG A 229 -29.58 -7.03 0.84
N THR A 230 -29.07 -5.86 1.18
CA THR A 230 -29.91 -4.70 1.50
C THR A 230 -30.53 -4.07 0.25
N THR A 231 -30.00 -4.40 -0.92
CA THR A 231 -30.45 -3.86 -2.20
C THR A 231 -30.29 -4.89 -3.31
N TYR A 232 -31.05 -4.71 -4.39
CA TYR A 232 -30.90 -5.48 -5.63
C TYR A 232 -29.85 -4.91 -6.59
N MET A 233 -29.17 -3.85 -6.19
CA MET A 233 -28.18 -3.17 -7.05
C MET A 233 -26.85 -3.91 -7.14
N THR A 234 -26.59 -4.87 -6.28
CA THR A 234 -25.37 -5.72 -6.33
C THR A 234 -25.66 -7.02 -7.09
N ASN A 235 -24.67 -7.51 -7.82
CA ASN A 235 -24.75 -8.76 -8.59
C ASN A 235 -23.57 -9.68 -8.18
N PRO A 236 -23.78 -10.99 -7.96
CA PRO A 236 -25.07 -11.71 -7.95
C PRO A 236 -25.96 -11.32 -6.76
N ASN A 237 -27.28 -11.34 -6.97
CA ASN A 237 -28.25 -11.08 -5.91
C ASN A 237 -29.28 -12.22 -5.84
N HIS A 238 -29.71 -12.58 -4.63
CA HIS A 238 -30.76 -13.57 -4.41
C HIS A 238 -31.62 -13.19 -3.20
N PRO A 239 -32.95 -13.23 -3.29
CA PRO A 239 -33.84 -12.75 -2.22
C PRO A 239 -33.71 -13.52 -0.91
N THR A 240 -33.35 -14.80 -0.95
CA THR A 240 -33.29 -15.68 0.22
C THR A 240 -31.95 -16.35 0.47
N LYS A 241 -31.06 -16.39 -0.53
CA LYS A 241 -29.77 -17.05 -0.44
C LYS A 241 -28.64 -16.01 -0.22
N GLN A 242 -27.60 -16.45 0.47
CA GLN A 242 -26.38 -15.66 0.57
C GLN A 242 -25.58 -15.81 -0.71
N ARG A 243 -25.24 -14.68 -1.34
CA ARG A 243 -24.34 -14.59 -2.49
C ARG A 243 -23.25 -13.60 -2.19
N TYR A 244 -22.00 -13.97 -2.38
CA TYR A 244 -20.91 -13.03 -2.32
C TYR A 244 -20.96 -12.15 -3.57
N ASN A 245 -21.03 -10.86 -3.37
CA ASN A 245 -21.26 -9.87 -4.42
C ASN A 245 -20.59 -8.52 -4.12
N THR A 246 -19.72 -8.50 -3.13
CA THR A 246 -18.98 -7.31 -2.72
C THR A 246 -17.65 -7.70 -2.09
N ILE A 247 -16.71 -6.76 -2.03
CA ILE A 247 -15.49 -6.86 -1.24
C ILE A 247 -15.30 -5.59 -0.41
N GLY A 248 -14.65 -5.72 0.74
CA GLY A 248 -14.32 -4.58 1.59
C GLY A 248 -15.20 -4.49 2.83
N GLN A 249 -16.12 -3.54 2.89
CA GLN A 249 -16.90 -3.22 4.10
C GLN A 249 -15.98 -2.97 5.31
N ALA A 250 -16.25 -3.58 6.46
CA ALA A 250 -15.44 -3.46 7.67
C ALA A 250 -14.05 -4.11 7.57
N THR A 251 -13.79 -4.90 6.54
CA THR A 251 -12.49 -5.58 6.35
C THR A 251 -11.47 -4.75 5.58
N TRP A 252 -11.90 -3.71 4.86
CA TRP A 252 -11.04 -2.79 4.12
C TRP A 252 -10.96 -1.43 4.83
N ASN A 253 -10.37 -1.40 5.99
CA ASN A 253 -10.38 -0.28 6.91
C ASN A 253 -8.99 0.18 7.37
N LYS A 254 -7.94 -0.36 6.80
CA LYS A 254 -6.55 0.04 7.10
C LYS A 254 -5.92 0.67 5.87
N ALA A 255 -5.12 1.68 6.08
CA ALA A 255 -4.26 2.22 5.05
C ALA A 255 -3.30 1.13 4.53
N THR A 256 -2.82 1.28 3.31
CA THR A 256 -1.98 0.32 2.58
C THR A 256 -2.64 -1.01 2.19
N GLN A 257 -3.85 -1.30 2.66
CA GLN A 257 -4.60 -2.45 2.16
C GLN A 257 -4.97 -2.25 0.70
N ALA A 258 -4.58 -3.20 -0.15
CA ALA A 258 -4.82 -3.14 -1.59
C ALA A 258 -5.46 -4.42 -2.12
N ILE A 259 -6.24 -4.26 -3.18
CA ILE A 259 -6.91 -5.34 -3.92
C ILE A 259 -6.51 -5.20 -5.38
N THR A 260 -6.08 -6.30 -5.99
CA THR A 260 -5.65 -6.34 -7.40
C THR A 260 -6.52 -7.26 -8.22
N TYR A 261 -6.92 -6.77 -9.38
CA TYR A 261 -7.68 -7.49 -10.40
C TYR A 261 -6.82 -7.67 -11.64
N LYS A 262 -6.92 -8.84 -12.28
CA LYS A 262 -6.28 -9.13 -13.56
C LYS A 262 -7.32 -9.16 -14.66
N PHE A 263 -6.99 -8.55 -15.78
CA PHE A 263 -7.90 -8.51 -16.93
C PHE A 263 -7.14 -8.38 -18.25
N LYS A 264 -7.83 -8.63 -19.35
CA LYS A 264 -7.27 -8.45 -20.70
C LYS A 264 -8.19 -7.56 -21.51
N VAL A 265 -7.59 -6.75 -22.37
CA VAL A 265 -8.31 -5.95 -23.35
C VAL A 265 -8.19 -6.57 -24.74
N GLU A 266 -9.23 -6.41 -25.56
CA GLU A 266 -9.28 -6.98 -26.91
C GLU A 266 -8.51 -6.14 -27.93
N ASN A 267 -8.49 -4.83 -27.73
CA ASN A 267 -7.92 -3.87 -28.67
C ASN A 267 -7.02 -2.88 -27.93
N ASP A 268 -5.96 -2.44 -28.61
CA ASP A 268 -5.18 -1.30 -28.13
C ASP A 268 -6.05 -0.04 -28.11
N GLY A 269 -5.93 0.76 -27.07
CA GLY A 269 -6.67 2.00 -27.01
C GLY A 269 -6.83 2.59 -25.61
N TYR A 270 -7.68 3.61 -25.54
CA TYR A 270 -7.95 4.33 -24.31
C TYR A 270 -9.18 3.79 -23.61
N TYR A 271 -9.02 3.42 -22.35
CA TYR A 271 -10.05 2.86 -21.49
C TYR A 271 -10.29 3.73 -20.29
N ARG A 272 -11.54 3.83 -19.83
CA ARG A 272 -11.89 4.45 -18.56
C ARG A 272 -12.42 3.41 -17.60
N PHE A 273 -12.18 3.60 -16.34
CA PHE A 273 -12.63 2.74 -15.26
C PHE A 273 -13.89 3.31 -14.62
N ASN A 274 -14.84 2.44 -14.32
CA ASN A 274 -16.03 2.80 -13.57
C ASN A 274 -16.17 1.86 -12.37
N PHE A 275 -16.28 2.42 -11.18
CA PHE A 275 -16.37 1.66 -9.94
C PHE A 275 -17.78 1.74 -9.37
N LYS A 276 -18.42 0.59 -9.19
CA LYS A 276 -19.64 0.52 -8.41
C LYS A 276 -19.28 0.39 -6.94
N ALA A 277 -19.52 1.44 -6.18
CA ALA A 277 -19.07 1.57 -4.81
C ALA A 277 -20.15 2.06 -3.87
N ARG A 278 -19.94 1.84 -2.57
CA ARG A 278 -20.74 2.42 -1.49
C ARG A 278 -19.83 2.72 -0.30
N GLN A 279 -19.83 3.95 0.17
CA GLN A 279 -19.17 4.37 1.39
C GLN A 279 -20.26 4.90 2.35
N ASN A 280 -20.73 4.07 3.27
CA ASN A 280 -21.82 4.39 4.18
C ASN A 280 -21.41 4.44 5.66
N GLN A 281 -20.10 4.36 5.95
CA GLN A 281 -19.56 4.32 7.31
C GLN A 281 -19.22 5.71 7.86
N MET A 282 -18.75 6.61 7.00
CA MET A 282 -18.22 7.91 7.43
C MET A 282 -19.05 9.04 6.82
N ARG A 283 -20.15 9.38 7.48
CA ARG A 283 -21.03 10.46 7.01
C ARG A 283 -20.30 11.80 7.06
N GLY A 284 -20.32 12.52 5.93
CA GLY A 284 -19.66 13.82 5.78
C GLY A 284 -18.18 13.72 5.40
N PHE A 285 -17.64 12.49 5.25
CA PHE A 285 -16.27 12.24 4.81
C PHE A 285 -16.25 11.41 3.54
N PHE A 286 -15.06 11.16 3.06
CA PHE A 286 -14.78 10.31 1.91
C PHE A 286 -13.72 9.27 2.28
N SER A 287 -13.62 8.25 1.46
CA SER A 287 -12.61 7.19 1.58
C SER A 287 -11.75 7.25 0.32
N ASN A 288 -10.44 7.27 0.50
CA ASN A 288 -9.49 7.51 -0.58
C ASN A 288 -8.91 6.21 -1.10
N ARG A 289 -8.71 6.15 -2.41
CA ARG A 289 -8.02 5.04 -3.07
C ARG A 289 -7.00 5.57 -4.06
N ARG A 290 -5.80 5.02 -3.99
CA ARG A 290 -4.79 5.15 -5.03
C ARG A 290 -5.02 4.05 -6.05
N ILE A 291 -5.03 4.42 -7.33
CA ILE A 291 -5.29 3.49 -8.43
C ILE A 291 -3.99 3.26 -9.19
N TYR A 292 -3.59 1.99 -9.24
CA TYR A 292 -2.46 1.57 -10.05
C TYR A 292 -2.96 0.79 -11.26
N ILE A 293 -2.32 1.03 -12.39
CA ILE A 293 -2.43 0.21 -13.60
C ILE A 293 -1.04 -0.34 -13.89
N ASP A 294 -0.94 -1.66 -13.97
CA ASP A 294 0.33 -2.36 -14.21
C ASP A 294 1.45 -1.92 -13.26
N GLY A 295 1.07 -1.78 -11.96
CA GLY A 295 1.99 -1.41 -10.89
C GLY A 295 2.42 0.06 -10.85
N LYS A 296 1.82 0.94 -11.67
CA LYS A 296 2.11 2.37 -11.71
C LYS A 296 0.85 3.21 -11.53
N VAL A 297 0.97 4.35 -10.87
CA VAL A 297 -0.08 5.37 -10.86
C VAL A 297 0.03 6.18 -12.16
N PRO A 298 -1.00 6.16 -13.04
CA PRO A 298 -0.88 6.78 -14.36
C PRO A 298 -0.74 8.31 -14.34
N CYS A 299 -1.43 8.95 -13.40
CA CYS A 299 -1.43 10.41 -13.25
C CYS A 299 -1.77 10.80 -11.80
N LYS A 300 -1.54 12.07 -11.48
CA LYS A 300 -1.76 12.63 -10.15
C LYS A 300 -3.21 12.47 -9.67
N GLU A 301 -4.18 12.58 -10.55
CA GLU A 301 -5.61 12.51 -10.25
C GLU A 301 -6.04 11.08 -9.86
N LEU A 302 -5.28 10.04 -10.25
CA LEU A 302 -5.49 8.66 -9.83
C LEU A 302 -4.73 8.29 -8.54
N ASP A 303 -3.91 9.21 -8.02
CA ASP A 303 -3.20 9.03 -6.76
C ASP A 303 -4.10 9.17 -5.53
N ASP A 304 -5.14 9.98 -5.61
CA ASP A 304 -6.09 10.23 -4.50
C ASP A 304 -7.55 10.32 -5.00
N VAL A 305 -8.11 9.18 -5.38
CA VAL A 305 -9.52 9.09 -5.82
C VAL A 305 -10.43 8.99 -4.61
N LYS A 306 -11.36 9.98 -4.49
CA LYS A 306 -12.26 10.13 -3.36
C LYS A 306 -13.60 9.41 -3.58
N PHE A 307 -13.87 8.42 -2.75
CA PHE A 307 -15.15 7.75 -2.67
C PHE A 307 -16.01 8.44 -1.60
N ILE A 308 -16.95 9.27 -2.05
CA ILE A 308 -17.79 10.09 -1.18
C ILE A 308 -18.77 9.26 -0.36
N TYR A 309 -19.24 9.81 0.75
CA TYR A 309 -20.30 9.19 1.54
C TYR A 309 -21.60 9.06 0.72
N SER A 310 -22.11 7.84 0.66
CA SER A 310 -23.43 7.54 0.11
C SER A 310 -24.04 6.36 0.87
N PRO A 311 -25.30 6.43 1.34
CA PRO A 311 -25.99 5.28 1.91
C PRO A 311 -26.30 4.23 0.85
N ASP A 312 -26.39 4.62 -0.42
CA ASP A 312 -26.73 3.78 -1.56
C ASP A 312 -25.51 3.50 -2.43
N TRP A 313 -25.56 2.42 -3.21
CA TRP A 313 -24.57 2.11 -4.23
C TRP A 313 -24.63 3.15 -5.35
N TYR A 314 -23.48 3.59 -5.80
CA TYR A 314 -23.31 4.54 -6.88
C TYR A 314 -22.15 4.14 -7.80
N ASN A 315 -22.14 4.70 -8.99
CA ASN A 315 -21.04 4.55 -9.94
C ASN A 315 -20.11 5.75 -9.82
N LEU A 316 -18.82 5.48 -9.75
CA LEU A 316 -17.75 6.46 -9.73
C LEU A 316 -16.84 6.23 -10.93
N THR A 317 -16.74 7.20 -11.82
CA THR A 317 -15.66 7.30 -12.81
C THR A 317 -14.68 8.36 -12.33
N PRO A 318 -13.39 8.05 -12.20
CA PRO A 318 -12.38 9.07 -11.89
C PRO A 318 -12.39 10.19 -12.93
N GLN A 319 -12.31 11.43 -12.46
CA GLN A 319 -12.35 12.62 -13.28
C GLN A 319 -11.22 13.57 -12.94
N ASP A 320 -10.82 14.38 -13.93
CA ASP A 320 -9.88 15.47 -13.72
C ASP A 320 -10.56 16.65 -12.96
N GLU A 321 -9.79 17.70 -12.68
CA GLU A 321 -10.30 18.91 -11.99
C GLU A 321 -11.40 19.64 -12.77
N ASN A 322 -11.50 19.40 -14.08
CA ASN A 322 -12.49 19.99 -14.96
C ASN A 322 -13.75 19.13 -15.13
N GLY A 323 -13.79 17.95 -14.51
CA GLY A 323 -14.89 17.00 -14.60
C GLY A 323 -14.87 16.11 -15.84
N ASN A 324 -13.73 16.03 -16.55
CA ASN A 324 -13.57 15.11 -17.67
C ASN A 324 -13.15 13.73 -17.17
N ASP A 325 -13.67 12.67 -17.77
CA ASP A 325 -13.30 11.30 -17.43
C ASP A 325 -11.82 11.04 -17.73
N ILE A 326 -11.16 10.31 -16.84
CA ILE A 326 -9.75 9.92 -17.00
C ILE A 326 -9.68 8.64 -17.82
N TYR A 327 -8.89 8.68 -18.89
CA TYR A 327 -8.60 7.57 -19.77
C TYR A 327 -7.15 7.11 -19.61
N VAL A 328 -6.95 5.79 -19.65
CA VAL A 328 -5.63 5.15 -19.60
C VAL A 328 -5.47 4.31 -20.86
N TYR A 329 -4.30 4.41 -21.49
CA TYR A 329 -3.98 3.59 -22.65
C TYR A 329 -3.60 2.18 -22.22
N LEU A 330 -4.24 1.18 -22.85
CA LEU A 330 -3.99 -0.25 -22.60
C LEU A 330 -3.69 -0.96 -23.92
N THR A 331 -2.81 -1.95 -23.87
CA THR A 331 -2.37 -2.74 -25.03
C THR A 331 -3.08 -4.09 -25.06
N ALA A 332 -3.52 -4.51 -26.23
CA ALA A 332 -4.16 -5.81 -26.40
C ALA A 332 -3.16 -6.96 -26.29
N GLY A 333 -3.66 -8.11 -25.84
CA GLY A 333 -2.87 -9.35 -25.78
C GLY A 333 -2.03 -9.53 -24.51
N GLU A 334 -1.85 -8.49 -23.73
CA GLU A 334 -1.21 -8.52 -22.41
C GLU A 334 -2.25 -8.70 -21.29
N GLU A 335 -1.83 -9.22 -20.15
CA GLU A 335 -2.63 -9.24 -18.94
C GLU A 335 -2.32 -7.98 -18.14
N HIS A 336 -3.34 -7.16 -17.92
CA HIS A 336 -3.25 -5.93 -17.16
C HIS A 336 -3.66 -6.14 -15.70
N GLU A 337 -3.09 -5.34 -14.82
CA GLU A 337 -3.41 -5.33 -13.40
C GLU A 337 -4.03 -3.98 -12.99
N LEU A 338 -5.22 -4.03 -12.41
CA LEU A 338 -5.85 -2.89 -11.73
C LEU A 338 -5.74 -3.08 -10.23
N THR A 339 -5.03 -2.20 -9.55
CA THR A 339 -4.89 -2.24 -8.10
C THR A 339 -5.51 -1.00 -7.46
N LEU A 340 -6.32 -1.24 -6.43
CA LEU A 340 -6.94 -0.21 -5.60
C LEU A 340 -6.33 -0.30 -4.20
N GLU A 341 -5.55 0.68 -3.81
CA GLU A 341 -4.92 0.78 -2.48
C GLU A 341 -5.68 1.80 -1.62
N ALA A 342 -6.01 1.41 -0.38
CA ALA A 342 -6.56 2.35 0.59
C ALA A 342 -5.45 3.28 1.10
N ILE A 343 -5.67 4.58 0.99
CA ILE A 343 -4.77 5.60 1.49
C ILE A 343 -5.54 6.58 2.38
N PRO A 344 -4.89 7.26 3.33
CA PRO A 344 -5.52 8.32 4.11
C PRO A 344 -5.73 9.60 3.29
N GLY A 345 -5.04 9.78 2.16
CA GLY A 345 -5.08 10.99 1.34
C GLY A 345 -4.68 12.23 2.14
N SER A 346 -5.33 13.36 1.87
CA SER A 346 -5.05 14.61 2.58
C SER A 346 -5.29 14.57 4.10
N ILE A 347 -6.11 13.61 4.59
CA ILE A 347 -6.35 13.42 6.02
C ILE A 347 -5.10 12.83 6.70
N GLY A 348 -4.28 12.08 6.00
CA GLY A 348 -3.06 11.48 6.55
C GLY A 348 -2.10 12.49 7.14
N GLU A 349 -1.85 13.60 6.45
CA GLU A 349 -1.01 14.68 6.93
C GLU A 349 -1.57 15.35 8.21
N VAL A 350 -2.89 15.51 8.27
CA VAL A 350 -3.56 16.06 9.45
C VAL A 350 -3.41 15.10 10.63
N MET A 351 -3.64 13.80 10.40
CA MET A 351 -3.48 12.77 11.42
C MET A 351 -2.04 12.73 11.96
N GLN A 352 -1.05 12.79 11.08
CA GLN A 352 0.36 12.82 11.48
C GLN A 352 0.66 14.03 12.35
N ARG A 353 0.25 15.25 11.92
CA ARG A 353 0.46 16.45 12.75
C ARG A 353 -0.24 16.36 14.11
N LEU A 354 -1.42 15.73 14.16
CA LEU A 354 -2.12 15.47 15.42
C LEU A 354 -1.35 14.48 16.30
N ASP A 355 -0.80 13.41 15.74
CA ASP A 355 0.00 12.44 16.50
C ASP A 355 1.27 13.07 17.07
N ASP A 356 1.95 13.93 16.32
CA ASP A 356 3.11 14.68 16.79
C ASP A 356 2.73 15.59 17.97
N LEU A 357 1.59 16.29 17.88
CA LEU A 357 1.09 17.14 18.97
C LEU A 357 0.71 16.32 20.20
N VAL A 358 0.09 15.15 20.03
CA VAL A 358 -0.26 14.22 21.12
C VAL A 358 1.01 13.67 21.77
N LEU A 359 2.02 13.32 20.99
CA LEU A 359 3.30 12.84 21.50
C LEU A 359 3.99 13.91 22.35
N GLU A 360 4.03 15.14 21.86
CA GLU A 360 4.58 16.28 22.59
C GLU A 360 3.79 16.55 23.88
N LEU A 361 2.46 16.56 23.82
CA LEU A 361 1.60 16.74 24.98
C LEU A 361 1.85 15.66 26.05
N ASN A 362 2.01 14.40 25.63
CA ASN A 362 2.34 13.28 26.52
C ASN A 362 3.73 13.43 27.15
N GLN A 363 4.69 14.04 26.47
CA GLN A 363 6.01 14.34 27.08
C GLN A 363 5.87 15.37 28.19
N TYR A 364 5.10 16.44 27.99
CA TYR A 364 4.82 17.43 29.05
C TYR A 364 4.02 16.81 30.17
N TYR A 365 3.01 16.01 29.90
CA TYR A 365 2.21 15.30 30.88
C TYR A 365 3.09 14.45 31.83
N ARG A 366 3.99 13.63 31.24
CA ARG A 366 4.93 12.81 32.03
C ARG A 366 5.84 13.68 32.94
N ARG A 367 6.33 14.81 32.43
CA ARG A 367 7.16 15.74 33.20
C ARG A 367 6.37 16.38 34.33
N ILE A 368 5.11 16.73 34.14
CA ILE A 368 4.21 17.22 35.17
C ILE A 368 3.99 16.14 36.24
N LEU A 369 3.66 14.92 35.82
CA LEU A 369 3.46 13.77 36.71
C LEU A 369 4.68 13.51 37.63
N MET A 370 5.89 13.65 37.10
CA MET A 370 7.11 13.52 37.93
C MET A 370 7.23 14.61 39.01
N ILE A 371 6.57 15.75 38.84
CA ILE A 371 6.59 16.88 39.78
C ILE A 371 5.45 16.79 40.79
N THR A 372 4.26 16.42 40.32
CA THR A 372 3.01 16.48 41.10
C THR A 372 2.64 15.13 41.72
N GLY A 373 3.13 14.02 41.12
CA GLY A 373 2.61 12.69 41.40
C GLY A 373 1.27 12.42 40.69
N PRO A 374 0.74 11.20 40.77
CA PRO A 374 -0.52 10.82 40.13
C PRO A 374 -1.76 11.40 40.82
N ASP A 375 -1.66 11.80 42.06
CA ASP A 375 -2.76 12.38 42.87
C ASP A 375 -2.27 13.70 43.47
N PRO A 376 -2.31 14.81 42.72
CA PRO A 376 -1.80 16.09 43.16
C PRO A 376 -2.74 16.74 44.21
N ASP A 377 -2.14 17.31 45.28
CA ASP A 377 -2.85 18.09 46.24
C ASP A 377 -3.32 19.43 45.63
N GLU A 378 -4.62 19.70 45.70
CA GLU A 378 -5.25 20.91 45.13
C GLU A 378 -4.73 22.21 45.77
N TYR A 379 -4.30 22.17 47.00
CA TYR A 379 -3.87 23.35 47.76
C TYR A 379 -2.37 23.59 47.71
N LYS A 380 -1.61 22.71 47.08
CA LYS A 380 -0.16 22.78 46.97
C LYS A 380 0.29 23.41 45.66
N ASP A 381 1.09 24.47 45.75
CA ASP A 381 1.80 25.00 44.57
C ASP A 381 3.02 24.11 44.26
N TYR A 382 3.00 23.47 43.10
CA TYR A 382 4.08 22.60 42.61
C TYR A 382 5.15 23.36 41.83
N PHE A 383 4.97 24.65 41.55
CA PHE A 383 5.87 25.49 40.76
C PHE A 383 6.21 24.91 39.40
N VAL A 384 5.20 24.34 38.70
CA VAL A 384 5.38 23.61 37.44
C VAL A 384 6.06 24.48 36.38
N GLU A 385 5.70 25.75 36.28
CA GLU A 385 6.32 26.68 35.31
C GLU A 385 7.80 26.94 35.56
N LYS A 386 8.20 26.98 36.85
CA LYS A 386 9.63 27.15 37.24
C LYS A 386 10.42 25.87 36.94
N LYS A 387 9.80 24.69 37.15
CA LYS A 387 10.45 23.38 36.95
C LYS A 387 10.47 22.91 35.50
N ILE A 388 9.50 23.38 34.70
CA ILE A 388 9.43 23.13 33.27
C ILE A 388 9.36 24.49 32.54
N PRO A 389 10.50 25.14 32.31
CA PRO A 389 10.52 26.45 31.66
C PRO A 389 9.89 26.38 30.28
N GLY A 390 9.00 27.32 29.94
CA GLY A 390 8.35 27.44 28.64
C GLY A 390 7.11 26.59 28.46
N ILE A 391 6.64 25.84 29.44
CA ILE A 391 5.47 24.96 29.32
C ILE A 391 4.21 25.72 28.90
N GLN A 392 3.95 26.92 29.41
CA GLN A 392 2.80 27.74 29.00
C GLN A 392 2.88 28.10 27.52
N LYS A 393 4.07 28.48 27.01
CA LYS A 393 4.29 28.82 25.61
C LYS A 393 4.06 27.60 24.73
N ALA A 394 4.53 26.42 25.15
CA ALA A 394 4.33 25.16 24.46
C ALA A 394 2.83 24.80 24.34
N PHE A 395 2.10 24.89 25.48
CA PHE A 395 0.66 24.59 25.48
C PHE A 395 -0.15 25.55 24.61
N ARG A 396 0.18 26.84 24.61
CA ARG A 396 -0.47 27.82 23.73
C ARG A 396 -0.22 27.45 22.27
N ARG A 397 1.01 27.16 21.89
CA ARG A 397 1.35 26.72 20.54
C ARG A 397 0.57 25.45 20.14
N ILE A 398 0.50 24.43 21.01
CA ILE A 398 -0.27 23.20 20.77
C ILE A 398 -1.75 23.53 20.53
N VAL A 399 -2.35 24.39 21.37
CA VAL A 399 -3.75 24.83 21.20
C VAL A 399 -3.96 25.54 19.87
N ASP A 400 -3.04 26.44 19.49
CA ASP A 400 -3.15 27.18 18.23
C ASP A 400 -2.98 26.27 17.03
N SER A 401 -2.06 25.28 17.09
CA SER A 401 -1.93 24.24 16.06
C SER A 401 -3.19 23.39 15.95
N LEU A 402 -3.78 22.91 17.05
CA LEU A 402 -5.03 22.13 17.03
C LEU A 402 -6.20 22.93 16.46
N ARG A 403 -6.25 24.25 16.70
CA ARG A 403 -7.27 25.12 16.11
C ARG A 403 -7.08 25.29 14.61
N ALA A 404 -5.84 25.39 14.15
CA ALA A 404 -5.51 25.47 12.72
C ALA A 404 -5.90 24.18 12.00
N GLU A 405 -5.55 23.00 12.56
CA GLU A 405 -5.97 21.71 11.98
C GLU A 405 -7.50 21.56 11.92
N LYS A 406 -8.21 21.95 12.98
CA LYS A 406 -9.67 21.95 12.95
C LYS A 406 -10.28 22.83 11.87
N ALA A 407 -9.61 23.89 11.47
CA ALA A 407 -10.07 24.79 10.42
C ALA A 407 -9.73 24.29 9.00
N SER A 408 -8.78 23.34 8.87
CA SER A 408 -8.37 22.75 7.59
C SER A 408 -9.20 21.52 7.18
N ILE A 409 -9.92 20.92 8.13
CA ILE A 409 -10.86 19.80 7.92
C ILE A 409 -12.26 20.34 7.60
#